data_50a6b6e5188e2747f685b7c643e5dcf9
#
_entry.id   50a6b6e5188e2747f685b7c643e5dcf9
#
_cell.length_a   1.000
_cell.length_b   1.000
_cell.length_c   1.000
_cell.angle_alpha   90.00
_cell.angle_beta   90.00
_cell.angle_gamma   90.00
#
_symmetry.space_group_name_H-M   'P 1'
#
loop_
_entity.id
_entity.type
_entity.pdbx_description
1 polymer ?
#
loop_
_entity_poly.entity_id
_entity_poly.type
_entity_poly.pdbx_seq_one_letter_code
_entity_poly.pdbx_strand_id
1 'polypeptide(L)'
;MKKKLWIASLFSLCLFVACGGDDNKIPTGTGGGEEDGGGTDKPAAVEKPRYVWIDAAGNFERYANSIDNIKEDLKRVKETGFTDIVVDVRPTTGDILFKSSVGEPLKRIDIWSNEGYKWMERTATWDYLQTFLNEGRKLGLKVNASINTFVGGYLCPYGLGYEGMLYRDASKKKWATVINATGGQVNTMDLQNCEADWGVKFLNPANNEVQEYLLSLLSDLAKYKPDGIILDRCRYDDYGLMSDFSPESRTEFELFIGESVENFPDDIMKPGTDIPGKWYKRWNAFRAKTIHDF
;
A
#
# COMPACT_ATOMS: atom_id res chain seq x y z
N MET A 1 -31.16 25.54 23.70
CA MET A 1 -29.87 26.16 23.35
C MET A 1 -28.99 25.10 22.72
N LYS A 2 -28.86 25.10 21.40
CA LYS A 2 -28.07 24.09 20.66
C LYS A 2 -26.64 24.62 20.48
N LYS A 3 -25.67 23.97 21.12
CA LYS A 3 -24.24 24.26 20.89
C LYS A 3 -23.79 23.58 19.59
N LYS A 4 -23.39 24.38 18.61
CA LYS A 4 -22.73 23.91 17.38
C LYS A 4 -21.27 23.63 17.72
N LEU A 5 -20.85 22.36 17.57
CA LEU A 5 -19.45 21.96 17.63
C LEU A 5 -18.86 22.14 16.23
N TRP A 6 -17.84 23.00 16.13
CA TRP A 6 -17.02 23.13 14.92
C TRP A 6 -15.90 22.11 15.00
N ILE A 7 -15.90 21.16 14.10
CA ILE A 7 -14.77 20.23 13.90
C ILE A 7 -13.87 20.88 12.86
N ALA A 8 -12.71 21.37 13.32
CA ALA A 8 -11.65 21.82 12.43
C ALA A 8 -10.90 20.60 11.89
N SER A 9 -11.04 20.36 10.60
CA SER A 9 -10.25 19.36 9.87
C SER A 9 -8.83 19.86 9.72
N LEU A 10 -7.87 19.29 10.46
CA LEU A 10 -6.45 19.51 10.24
C LEU A 10 -6.00 18.67 9.03
N PHE A 11 -5.79 19.31 7.90
CA PHE A 11 -5.01 18.76 6.80
C PHE A 11 -3.54 18.72 7.23
N SER A 12 -3.02 17.52 7.52
CA SER A 12 -1.60 17.30 7.73
C SER A 12 -0.89 17.27 6.38
N LEU A 13 -0.25 18.38 6.04
CA LEU A 13 0.63 18.49 4.87
C LEU A 13 1.99 17.89 5.24
N CYS A 14 2.24 16.66 4.82
CA CYS A 14 3.57 16.04 4.95
C CYS A 14 4.52 16.67 3.94
N LEU A 15 5.32 17.62 4.39
CA LEU A 15 6.51 18.11 3.66
C LEU A 15 7.64 17.09 3.83
N PHE A 16 7.96 16.38 2.75
CA PHE A 16 9.20 15.62 2.68
C PHE A 16 10.36 16.58 2.46
N VAL A 17 11.14 16.83 3.50
CA VAL A 17 12.45 17.49 3.40
C VAL A 17 13.47 16.40 3.04
N ALA A 18 13.93 16.39 1.80
CA ALA A 18 15.09 15.60 1.40
C ALA A 18 16.35 16.35 1.89
N CYS A 19 16.99 15.85 2.94
CA CYS A 19 18.34 16.28 3.31
C CYS A 19 19.34 15.66 2.34
N GLY A 20 19.74 16.44 1.31
CA GLY A 20 20.96 16.17 0.56
C GLY A 20 22.09 16.95 1.22
N GLY A 21 23.01 16.25 1.88
CA GLY A 21 24.25 16.82 2.36
C GLY A 21 25.29 16.86 1.22
N ASP A 22 25.63 18.03 0.77
CA ASP A 22 26.78 18.24 -0.11
C ASP A 22 27.89 18.94 0.67
N ASP A 23 28.88 18.14 1.11
CA ASP A 23 30.18 18.64 1.48
C ASP A 23 31.07 18.78 0.24
N ASN A 24 31.03 19.91 -0.43
CA ASN A 24 32.03 20.27 -1.45
C ASN A 24 32.83 21.50 -0.98
N LYS A 25 34.01 21.23 -0.44
CA LYS A 25 35.08 22.23 -0.27
C LYS A 25 35.58 22.69 -1.64
N ILE A 26 35.48 23.98 -1.88
CA ILE A 26 36.07 24.65 -3.05
C ILE A 26 37.57 24.89 -2.74
N PRO A 27 38.51 24.42 -3.58
CA PRO A 27 39.90 24.89 -3.57
C PRO A 27 39.98 26.14 -4.41
N THR A 28 40.40 27.25 -3.83
CA THR A 28 40.87 28.42 -4.56
C THR A 28 42.28 28.18 -5.10
N GLY A 29 42.42 28.14 -6.42
CA GLY A 29 43.70 28.10 -7.11
C GLY A 29 43.65 28.92 -8.37
N THR A 30 44.34 30.06 -8.33
CA THR A 30 44.67 30.92 -9.50
C THR A 30 45.69 30.25 -10.38
N GLY A 31 45.47 30.25 -11.72
CA GLY A 31 46.49 29.88 -12.70
C GLY A 31 45.90 29.74 -14.08
N GLY A 32 46.33 30.64 -14.99
CA GLY A 32 45.81 30.79 -16.34
C GLY A 32 46.34 29.74 -17.34
N GLY A 33 45.70 29.71 -18.49
CA GLY A 33 46.33 29.29 -19.74
C GLY A 33 45.66 28.13 -20.44
N GLU A 34 45.22 28.44 -21.64
CA GLU A 34 45.08 27.61 -22.85
C GLU A 34 43.68 26.98 -23.11
N GLU A 35 43.09 27.54 -24.18
CA GLU A 35 41.95 26.99 -24.90
C GLU A 35 42.37 25.67 -25.56
N ASP A 36 41.69 24.59 -25.20
CA ASP A 36 41.66 23.39 -26.04
C ASP A 36 40.20 23.00 -26.27
N GLY A 37 39.83 22.99 -27.56
CA GLY A 37 38.48 22.73 -28.04
C GLY A 37 38.09 21.27 -27.91
N GLY A 38 37.71 20.82 -26.69
CA GLY A 38 37.10 19.54 -26.40
C GLY A 38 35.61 19.70 -26.24
N GLY A 39 34.84 19.23 -27.22
CA GLY A 39 33.39 19.14 -27.12
C GLY A 39 33.00 18.29 -25.90
N THR A 40 32.62 18.94 -24.80
CA THR A 40 32.01 18.27 -23.67
C THR A 40 30.58 17.93 -24.06
N ASP A 41 30.34 16.69 -24.48
CA ASP A 41 29.00 16.10 -24.46
C ASP A 41 28.52 16.15 -23.03
N LYS A 42 27.81 17.23 -22.68
CA LYS A 42 27.03 17.25 -21.42
C LYS A 42 26.08 16.05 -21.48
N PRO A 43 26.10 15.15 -20.47
CA PRO A 43 25.12 14.08 -20.42
C PRO A 43 23.74 14.70 -20.61
N ALA A 44 22.95 14.17 -21.53
CA ALA A 44 21.59 14.64 -21.74
C ALA A 44 20.89 14.66 -20.40
N ALA A 45 20.31 15.81 -20.03
CA ALA A 45 19.61 15.95 -18.76
C ALA A 45 18.54 14.85 -18.69
N VAL A 46 18.67 13.93 -17.71
CA VAL A 46 17.69 12.88 -17.51
C VAL A 46 16.39 13.58 -17.11
N GLU A 47 15.40 13.49 -17.97
CA GLU A 47 14.08 14.08 -17.69
C GLU A 47 13.50 13.41 -16.46
N LYS A 48 13.12 14.21 -15.44
CA LYS A 48 12.49 13.70 -14.23
C LYS A 48 11.13 13.11 -14.57
N PRO A 49 10.81 11.90 -14.09
CA PRO A 49 9.51 11.29 -14.34
C PRO A 49 8.38 12.12 -13.70
N ARG A 50 7.27 12.22 -14.40
CA ARG A 50 6.03 12.84 -13.95
C ARG A 50 4.95 11.79 -13.91
N TYR A 51 4.52 11.46 -12.69
CA TYR A 51 3.56 10.39 -12.44
C TYR A 51 2.12 10.91 -12.32
N VAL A 52 1.17 10.13 -12.84
CA VAL A 52 -0.24 10.21 -12.45
C VAL A 52 -0.66 8.89 -11.83
N TRP A 53 -1.32 8.95 -10.69
CA TRP A 53 -1.83 7.78 -9.98
C TRP A 53 -3.27 7.54 -10.37
N ILE A 54 -3.58 6.31 -10.75
CA ILE A 54 -4.92 5.82 -11.10
C ILE A 54 -5.36 4.89 -9.97
N ASP A 55 -5.98 5.48 -8.96
CA ASP A 55 -6.59 4.75 -7.84
C ASP A 55 -7.75 3.88 -8.34
N ALA A 56 -7.81 2.62 -7.90
CA ALA A 56 -8.83 1.69 -8.38
C ALA A 56 -10.24 2.11 -7.97
N ALA A 57 -10.43 2.52 -6.70
CA ALA A 57 -11.76 2.90 -6.20
C ALA A 57 -12.23 4.23 -6.80
N GLY A 58 -11.38 5.26 -6.74
CA GLY A 58 -11.70 6.60 -7.23
C GLY A 58 -11.95 6.68 -8.74
N ASN A 59 -11.40 5.73 -9.50
CA ASN A 59 -11.56 5.70 -10.96
C ASN A 59 -12.37 4.49 -11.48
N PHE A 60 -12.95 3.70 -10.58
CA PHE A 60 -13.64 2.47 -10.97
C PHE A 60 -14.81 2.71 -11.92
N GLU A 61 -15.63 3.72 -11.63
CA GLU A 61 -16.74 4.09 -12.48
C GLU A 61 -16.30 4.44 -13.91
N ARG A 62 -15.14 5.06 -14.04
CA ARG A 62 -14.61 5.50 -15.33
C ARG A 62 -14.00 4.35 -16.13
N TYR A 63 -13.28 3.42 -15.47
CA TYR A 63 -12.42 2.47 -16.17
C TYR A 63 -12.81 1.01 -16.05
N ALA A 64 -13.61 0.62 -15.05
CA ALA A 64 -13.89 -0.80 -14.77
C ALA A 64 -14.49 -1.54 -15.97
N ASN A 65 -15.32 -0.84 -16.78
CA ASN A 65 -16.08 -1.43 -17.87
C ASN A 65 -15.89 -0.74 -19.24
N SER A 66 -14.94 0.20 -19.37
CA SER A 66 -14.75 0.95 -20.61
C SER A 66 -13.29 1.08 -21.02
N ILE A 67 -12.89 0.34 -22.04
CA ILE A 67 -11.58 0.48 -22.69
C ILE A 67 -11.43 1.85 -23.36
N ASP A 68 -12.49 2.39 -23.91
CA ASP A 68 -12.43 3.67 -24.64
C ASP A 68 -12.16 4.84 -23.68
N ASN A 69 -12.71 4.80 -22.46
CA ASN A 69 -12.38 5.77 -21.43
C ASN A 69 -10.89 5.69 -21.04
N ILE A 70 -10.35 4.48 -20.92
CA ILE A 70 -8.90 4.28 -20.65
C ILE A 70 -8.07 4.93 -21.76
N LYS A 71 -8.37 4.67 -23.03
CA LYS A 71 -7.66 5.24 -24.18
C LYS A 71 -7.73 6.76 -24.21
N GLU A 72 -8.94 7.32 -24.02
CA GLU A 72 -9.16 8.77 -24.02
C GLU A 72 -8.34 9.46 -22.93
N ASP A 73 -8.41 8.96 -21.71
CA ASP A 73 -7.74 9.61 -20.59
C ASP A 73 -6.22 9.40 -20.62
N LEU A 74 -5.72 8.26 -21.07
CA LEU A 74 -4.28 8.07 -21.27
C LEU A 74 -3.72 9.02 -22.34
N LYS A 75 -4.47 9.31 -23.38
CA LYS A 75 -4.11 10.33 -24.36
C LYS A 75 -3.99 11.70 -23.71
N ARG A 76 -4.97 12.10 -22.88
CA ARG A 76 -4.92 13.36 -22.13
C ARG A 76 -3.73 13.41 -21.16
N VAL A 77 -3.46 12.31 -20.45
CA VAL A 77 -2.30 12.18 -19.58
C VAL A 77 -1.00 12.46 -20.35
N LYS A 78 -0.85 11.87 -21.53
CA LYS A 78 0.31 12.11 -22.39
C LYS A 78 0.39 13.54 -22.89
N GLU A 79 -0.71 14.10 -23.38
CA GLU A 79 -0.78 15.46 -23.91
C GLU A 79 -0.50 16.53 -22.85
N THR A 80 -0.81 16.27 -21.58
CA THR A 80 -0.47 17.14 -20.44
C THR A 80 0.96 16.99 -19.94
N GLY A 81 1.74 16.10 -20.58
CA GLY A 81 3.17 15.97 -20.34
C GLY A 81 3.57 15.00 -19.25
N PHE A 82 2.67 14.14 -18.74
CA PHE A 82 3.05 13.04 -17.87
C PHE A 82 3.87 11.99 -18.64
N THR A 83 4.79 11.35 -17.95
CA THR A 83 5.68 10.34 -18.52
C THR A 83 5.37 8.94 -18.04
N ASP A 84 4.74 8.86 -16.86
CA ASP A 84 4.51 7.62 -16.15
C ASP A 84 3.08 7.59 -15.58
N ILE A 85 2.48 6.41 -15.57
CA ILE A 85 1.24 6.14 -14.84
C ILE A 85 1.48 5.07 -13.77
N VAL A 86 0.77 5.18 -12.67
CA VAL A 86 0.69 4.16 -11.63
C VAL A 86 -0.75 3.66 -11.58
N VAL A 87 -0.97 2.40 -11.89
CA VAL A 87 -2.29 1.78 -11.92
C VAL A 87 -2.45 0.91 -10.68
N ASP A 88 -3.39 1.25 -9.79
CA ASP A 88 -3.75 0.39 -8.69
C ASP A 88 -4.53 -0.83 -9.22
N VAL A 89 -3.97 -2.02 -9.00
CA VAL A 89 -4.51 -3.28 -9.49
C VAL A 89 -4.85 -4.27 -8.37
N ARG A 90 -4.71 -3.84 -7.12
CA ARG A 90 -5.15 -4.57 -5.94
C ARG A 90 -5.59 -3.57 -4.87
N PRO A 91 -6.86 -3.10 -4.94
CA PRO A 91 -7.39 -2.15 -3.98
C PRO A 91 -7.57 -2.75 -2.58
N THR A 92 -8.15 -1.97 -1.67
CA THR A 92 -8.33 -2.31 -0.25
C THR A 92 -9.18 -3.56 0.02
N THR A 93 -9.95 -4.06 -0.96
CA THR A 93 -10.64 -5.36 -0.86
C THR A 93 -9.68 -6.55 -0.77
N GLY A 94 -8.45 -6.38 -1.26
CA GLY A 94 -7.50 -7.47 -1.45
C GLY A 94 -7.70 -8.30 -2.72
N ASP A 95 -8.75 -7.99 -3.50
CA ASP A 95 -8.99 -8.58 -4.83
C ASP A 95 -8.15 -7.89 -5.90
N ILE A 96 -8.08 -8.49 -7.08
CA ILE A 96 -7.15 -8.08 -8.12
C ILE A 96 -7.83 -7.71 -9.43
N LEU A 97 -7.18 -6.82 -10.20
CA LEU A 97 -7.57 -6.37 -11.53
C LEU A 97 -6.62 -6.90 -12.62
N PHE A 98 -6.01 -8.05 -12.38
CA PHE A 98 -5.17 -8.79 -13.31
C PHE A 98 -5.39 -10.29 -13.14
N LYS A 99 -4.88 -11.12 -14.03
CA LYS A 99 -5.03 -12.59 -13.91
C LYS A 99 -3.97 -13.15 -12.97
N SER A 100 -4.40 -13.95 -12.01
CA SER A 100 -3.54 -14.68 -11.10
C SER A 100 -4.09 -16.06 -10.83
N SER A 101 -3.21 -16.97 -10.43
CA SER A 101 -3.56 -18.33 -10.00
C SER A 101 -4.04 -18.40 -8.55
N VAL A 102 -3.78 -17.34 -7.76
CA VAL A 102 -4.06 -17.31 -6.31
C VAL A 102 -4.98 -16.14 -5.89
N GLY A 103 -5.04 -15.07 -6.67
CA GLY A 103 -5.84 -13.89 -6.36
C GLY A 103 -7.26 -13.99 -6.92
N GLU A 104 -8.26 -13.52 -6.16
CA GLU A 104 -9.64 -13.42 -6.60
C GLU A 104 -9.85 -12.16 -7.46
N PRO A 105 -10.55 -12.25 -8.60
CA PRO A 105 -10.85 -11.09 -9.42
C PRO A 105 -11.76 -10.11 -8.68
N LEU A 106 -11.44 -8.81 -8.77
CA LEU A 106 -12.30 -7.76 -8.25
C LEU A 106 -13.61 -7.72 -9.03
N LYS A 107 -14.72 -8.02 -8.35
CA LYS A 107 -16.07 -8.05 -8.94
C LYS A 107 -16.82 -6.75 -8.75
N ARG A 108 -16.61 -6.08 -7.64
CA ARG A 108 -17.25 -4.80 -7.31
C ARG A 108 -16.42 -3.99 -6.32
N ILE A 109 -16.65 -2.70 -6.31
CA ILE A 109 -16.15 -1.78 -5.28
C ILE A 109 -17.22 -0.71 -5.00
N ASP A 110 -17.17 -0.07 -3.85
CA ASP A 110 -18.00 1.09 -3.58
C ASP A 110 -17.46 2.31 -4.33
N ILE A 111 -18.37 3.07 -4.91
CA ILE A 111 -18.06 4.34 -5.55
C ILE A 111 -18.92 5.46 -4.97
N TRP A 112 -18.41 6.68 -5.01
CA TRP A 112 -19.19 7.88 -4.73
C TRP A 112 -19.97 8.30 -5.99
N SER A 113 -21.25 8.60 -5.82
CA SER A 113 -22.11 9.17 -6.86
C SER A 113 -22.88 10.36 -6.30
N ASN A 114 -23.61 11.08 -7.16
CA ASN A 114 -24.50 12.15 -6.73
C ASN A 114 -25.63 11.70 -5.76
N GLU A 115 -25.87 10.40 -5.70
CA GLU A 115 -26.85 9.77 -4.80
C GLU A 115 -26.20 9.20 -3.52
N GLY A 116 -24.90 9.42 -3.35
CA GLY A 116 -24.09 8.85 -2.26
C GLY A 116 -23.28 7.64 -2.68
N TYR A 117 -22.75 6.89 -1.69
CA TYR A 117 -21.99 5.67 -1.97
C TYR A 117 -22.90 4.53 -2.42
N LYS A 118 -22.44 3.80 -3.43
CA LYS A 118 -23.11 2.61 -3.96
C LYS A 118 -22.12 1.60 -4.50
N TRP A 119 -22.54 0.33 -4.57
CA TRP A 119 -21.75 -0.70 -5.25
C TRP A 119 -21.75 -0.49 -6.75
N MET A 120 -20.57 -0.63 -7.35
CA MET A 120 -20.41 -0.71 -8.79
C MET A 120 -19.78 -2.05 -9.16
N GLU A 121 -20.45 -2.77 -10.05
CA GLU A 121 -19.99 -4.07 -10.55
C GLU A 121 -19.03 -3.90 -11.73
N ARG A 122 -17.99 -4.73 -11.74
CA ARG A 122 -17.16 -4.92 -12.93
C ARG A 122 -17.73 -6.08 -13.75
N THR A 123 -18.27 -5.79 -14.90
CA THR A 123 -18.86 -6.77 -15.83
C THR A 123 -17.94 -7.09 -17.02
N ALA A 124 -16.90 -6.29 -17.22
CA ALA A 124 -15.93 -6.47 -18.29
C ALA A 124 -15.15 -7.79 -18.14
N THR A 125 -14.98 -8.48 -19.26
CA THR A 125 -14.24 -9.75 -19.34
C THR A 125 -12.78 -9.60 -19.77
N TRP A 126 -12.42 -8.41 -20.28
CA TRP A 126 -11.04 -8.10 -20.65
C TRP A 126 -10.15 -7.87 -19.44
N ASP A 127 -8.85 -8.05 -19.63
CA ASP A 127 -7.84 -7.89 -18.60
C ASP A 127 -7.53 -6.41 -18.38
N TYR A 128 -7.81 -5.91 -17.17
CA TYR A 128 -7.69 -4.49 -16.82
C TYR A 128 -6.24 -4.02 -16.90
N LEU A 129 -5.31 -4.68 -16.22
CA LEU A 129 -3.90 -4.29 -16.23
C LEU A 129 -3.32 -4.39 -17.65
N GLN A 130 -3.59 -5.49 -18.35
CA GLN A 130 -3.07 -5.66 -19.72
C GLN A 130 -3.56 -4.55 -20.65
N THR A 131 -4.78 -4.05 -20.44
CA THR A 131 -5.31 -2.93 -21.24
C THR A 131 -4.52 -1.66 -20.97
N PHE A 132 -4.26 -1.29 -19.71
CA PHE A 132 -3.43 -0.14 -19.38
C PHE A 132 -2.01 -0.26 -19.92
N LEU A 133 -1.40 -1.45 -19.82
CA LEU A 133 -0.07 -1.71 -20.37
C LEU A 133 -0.04 -1.52 -21.89
N ASN A 134 -1.03 -2.06 -22.59
CA ASN A 134 -1.08 -1.97 -24.04
C ASN A 134 -1.29 -0.53 -24.52
N GLU A 135 -2.28 0.15 -23.94
CA GLU A 135 -2.64 1.51 -24.38
C GLU A 135 -1.61 2.55 -23.92
N GLY A 136 -1.09 2.43 -22.70
CA GLY A 136 -0.03 3.32 -22.20
C GLY A 136 1.25 3.23 -23.01
N ARG A 137 1.70 2.01 -23.33
CA ARG A 137 2.91 1.80 -24.16
C ARG A 137 2.78 2.33 -25.58
N LYS A 138 1.60 2.24 -26.20
CA LYS A 138 1.35 2.86 -27.53
C LYS A 138 1.58 4.37 -27.51
N LEU A 139 1.36 5.01 -26.37
CA LEU A 139 1.54 6.45 -26.16
C LEU A 139 2.97 6.80 -25.66
N GLY A 140 3.84 5.80 -25.44
CA GLY A 140 5.15 6.01 -24.84
C GLY A 140 5.09 6.44 -23.37
N LEU A 141 4.06 6.00 -22.64
CA LEU A 141 3.98 6.12 -21.19
C LEU A 141 4.60 4.87 -20.54
N LYS A 142 5.33 5.05 -19.45
CA LYS A 142 5.68 3.94 -18.57
C LYS A 142 4.48 3.58 -17.73
N VAL A 143 4.24 2.28 -17.55
CA VAL A 143 3.07 1.78 -16.83
C VAL A 143 3.54 0.97 -15.63
N ASN A 144 3.37 1.54 -14.45
CA ASN A 144 3.69 0.92 -13.17
C ASN A 144 2.42 0.33 -12.57
N ALA A 145 2.50 -0.86 -11.99
CA ALA A 145 1.42 -1.48 -11.26
C ALA A 145 1.56 -1.25 -9.76
N SER A 146 0.50 -0.85 -9.08
CA SER A 146 0.45 -0.72 -7.62
C SER A 146 -0.46 -1.76 -7.00
N ILE A 147 -0.07 -2.27 -5.83
CA ILE A 147 -0.90 -3.14 -4.99
C ILE A 147 -0.94 -2.61 -3.55
N ASN A 148 -2.11 -2.65 -2.90
CA ASN A 148 -2.21 -2.48 -1.45
C ASN A 148 -1.76 -3.77 -0.76
N THR A 149 -0.46 -3.86 -0.46
CA THR A 149 0.25 -5.12 -0.18
C THR A 149 -0.36 -5.89 0.99
N PHE A 150 -0.37 -5.32 2.20
CA PHE A 150 -0.88 -5.99 3.39
C PHE A 150 -2.31 -5.56 3.76
N VAL A 151 -3.18 -5.39 2.77
CA VAL A 151 -4.60 -5.06 3.02
C VAL A 151 -5.49 -6.16 2.45
N GLY A 152 -6.53 -6.54 3.21
CA GLY A 152 -7.43 -7.63 2.82
C GLY A 152 -8.92 -7.35 3.05
N GLY A 153 -9.30 -6.12 3.36
CA GLY A 153 -10.69 -5.72 3.57
C GLY A 153 -10.83 -4.35 4.20
N TYR A 154 -12.03 -3.83 4.21
CA TYR A 154 -12.33 -2.52 4.78
C TYR A 154 -13.82 -2.37 5.13
N LEU A 155 -14.11 -1.38 5.98
CA LEU A 155 -15.46 -0.90 6.21
C LEU A 155 -15.83 0.08 5.10
N CYS A 156 -16.83 -0.29 4.29
CA CYS A 156 -17.36 0.59 3.27
C CYS A 156 -18.15 1.73 3.91
N PRO A 157 -17.98 2.97 3.44
CA PRO A 157 -18.64 4.11 4.04
C PRO A 157 -20.17 4.07 3.90
N TYR A 158 -20.83 4.82 4.77
CA TYR A 158 -22.28 5.09 4.73
C TYR A 158 -23.19 3.86 4.67
N GLY A 159 -22.85 2.84 5.42
CA GLY A 159 -23.76 1.70 5.67
C GLY A 159 -23.75 0.61 4.62
N LEU A 160 -22.83 0.64 3.66
CA LEU A 160 -22.63 -0.47 2.71
C LEU A 160 -22.06 -1.74 3.36
N GLY A 161 -21.55 -1.62 4.60
CA GLY A 161 -21.02 -2.74 5.35
C GLY A 161 -19.54 -3.03 5.06
N TYR A 162 -19.11 -4.23 5.38
CA TYR A 162 -17.72 -4.66 5.21
C TYR A 162 -17.53 -5.39 3.88
N GLU A 163 -16.38 -5.19 3.24
CA GLU A 163 -16.01 -5.88 2.00
C GLU A 163 -14.52 -6.28 2.03
N GLY A 164 -14.20 -7.34 1.30
CA GLY A 164 -12.84 -7.79 1.08
C GLY A 164 -12.62 -9.28 1.37
N MET A 165 -11.43 -9.75 1.01
CA MET A 165 -11.06 -11.17 1.09
C MET A 165 -11.15 -11.74 2.52
N LEU A 166 -10.82 -10.94 3.54
CA LEU A 166 -10.89 -11.36 4.94
C LEU A 166 -12.32 -11.55 5.45
N TYR A 167 -13.30 -10.85 4.85
CA TYR A 167 -14.72 -10.96 5.24
C TYR A 167 -15.43 -12.07 4.48
N ARG A 168 -15.00 -12.38 3.26
CA ARG A 168 -15.63 -13.41 2.44
C ARG A 168 -15.16 -14.83 2.76
N ASP A 169 -13.95 -14.96 3.33
CA ASP A 169 -13.37 -16.25 3.66
C ASP A 169 -12.98 -16.32 5.14
N ALA A 170 -13.83 -16.93 5.96
CA ALA A 170 -13.62 -17.07 7.39
C ALA A 170 -12.33 -17.83 7.75
N SER A 171 -11.81 -18.68 6.87
CA SER A 171 -10.54 -19.41 7.09
C SER A 171 -9.34 -18.47 7.11
N LYS A 172 -9.45 -17.30 6.48
CA LYS A 172 -8.43 -16.27 6.43
C LYS A 172 -8.43 -15.32 7.63
N LYS A 173 -9.35 -15.48 8.59
CA LYS A 173 -9.35 -14.66 9.82
C LYS A 173 -7.99 -14.68 10.53
N LYS A 174 -7.28 -15.80 10.53
CA LYS A 174 -5.92 -15.94 11.08
C LYS A 174 -4.85 -15.12 10.33
N TRP A 175 -5.16 -14.63 9.12
CA TRP A 175 -4.27 -13.76 8.35
C TRP A 175 -4.35 -12.30 8.77
N ALA A 176 -5.42 -11.91 9.47
CA ALA A 176 -5.59 -10.55 9.95
C ALA A 176 -4.69 -10.27 11.15
N THR A 177 -4.33 -9.00 11.34
CA THR A 177 -3.53 -8.55 12.47
C THR A 177 -4.29 -8.70 13.79
N VAL A 178 -3.53 -8.80 14.89
CA VAL A 178 -4.03 -8.91 16.26
C VAL A 178 -3.48 -7.76 17.09
N ILE A 179 -4.38 -6.99 17.73
CA ILE A 179 -3.98 -5.89 18.59
C ILE A 179 -3.80 -6.34 20.04
N ASN A 180 -2.88 -5.71 20.74
CA ASN A 180 -2.62 -5.88 22.16
C ASN A 180 -3.49 -4.91 22.98
N ALA A 181 -4.77 -5.24 23.15
CA ALA A 181 -5.72 -4.39 23.87
C ALA A 181 -5.68 -4.60 25.38
N THR A 182 -6.29 -3.70 26.15
CA THR A 182 -6.35 -3.74 27.63
C THR A 182 -6.93 -5.06 28.18
N GLY A 183 -7.87 -5.68 27.44
CA GLY A 183 -8.51 -6.94 27.84
C GLY A 183 -7.83 -8.20 27.29
N GLY A 184 -6.69 -8.06 26.59
CA GLY A 184 -5.97 -9.16 25.94
C GLY A 184 -5.83 -8.93 24.43
N GLN A 185 -5.31 -9.95 23.73
CA GLN A 185 -5.13 -9.90 22.29
C GLN A 185 -6.49 -10.01 21.58
N VAL A 186 -6.75 -9.10 20.66
CA VAL A 186 -8.00 -9.04 19.88
C VAL A 186 -7.67 -9.04 18.39
N ASN A 187 -8.21 -10.02 17.66
CA ASN A 187 -8.10 -10.03 16.21
C ASN A 187 -8.88 -8.84 15.62
N THR A 188 -8.27 -8.12 14.70
CA THR A 188 -8.88 -6.90 14.10
C THR A 188 -10.21 -7.19 13.40
N MET A 189 -10.43 -8.42 12.95
CA MET A 189 -11.72 -8.85 12.38
C MET A 189 -12.85 -8.92 13.40
N ASP A 190 -12.55 -8.95 14.72
CA ASP A 190 -13.55 -8.91 15.80
C ASP A 190 -13.91 -7.47 16.22
N LEU A 191 -13.19 -6.47 15.72
CA LEU A 191 -13.43 -5.05 15.98
C LEU A 191 -14.39 -4.43 14.94
N GLN A 192 -15.54 -5.06 14.74
CA GLN A 192 -16.52 -4.57 13.78
C GLN A 192 -17.53 -3.65 14.45
N ASN A 193 -17.85 -2.53 13.80
CA ASN A 193 -18.85 -1.56 14.25
C ASN A 193 -18.59 -0.99 15.67
N CYS A 194 -17.34 -0.83 16.08
CA CYS A 194 -16.94 -0.21 17.34
C CYS A 194 -16.03 1.00 17.11
N GLU A 195 -15.83 1.82 18.13
CA GLU A 195 -14.97 3.02 18.04
C GLU A 195 -13.51 2.71 17.69
N ALA A 196 -13.05 1.50 18.02
CA ALA A 196 -11.71 1.02 17.68
C ALA A 196 -11.59 0.45 16.25
N ASP A 197 -12.70 0.38 15.49
CA ASP A 197 -12.67 -0.09 14.11
C ASP A 197 -12.23 1.03 13.17
N TRP A 198 -11.00 0.95 12.72
CA TRP A 198 -10.42 1.93 11.78
C TRP A 198 -10.78 1.65 10.31
N GLY A 199 -11.67 0.71 10.09
CA GLY A 199 -12.24 0.40 8.78
C GLY A 199 -11.36 -0.45 7.89
N VAL A 200 -10.05 -0.24 7.83
CA VAL A 200 -9.14 -1.02 6.99
C VAL A 200 -8.61 -2.21 7.77
N LYS A 201 -8.72 -3.40 7.19
CA LYS A 201 -8.22 -4.66 7.77
C LYS A 201 -6.93 -5.08 7.09
N PHE A 202 -5.88 -5.17 7.89
CA PHE A 202 -4.55 -5.55 7.43
C PHE A 202 -4.30 -7.05 7.61
N LEU A 203 -3.51 -7.57 6.67
CA LEU A 203 -2.90 -8.88 6.76
C LEU A 203 -1.66 -8.79 7.65
N ASN A 204 -1.39 -9.82 8.43
CA ASN A 204 -0.21 -9.88 9.29
C ASN A 204 1.07 -10.12 8.46
N PRO A 205 2.02 -9.17 8.43
CA PRO A 205 3.26 -9.34 7.66
C PRO A 205 4.15 -10.48 8.15
N ALA A 206 4.03 -10.90 9.41
CA ALA A 206 4.80 -12.01 9.98
C ALA A 206 4.16 -13.39 9.76
N ASN A 207 2.98 -13.46 9.17
CA ASN A 207 2.33 -14.71 8.87
C ASN A 207 2.88 -15.31 7.55
N ASN A 208 3.50 -16.48 7.64
CA ASN A 208 4.14 -17.14 6.48
C ASN A 208 3.14 -17.45 5.36
N GLU A 209 1.89 -17.85 5.67
CA GLU A 209 0.86 -18.08 4.64
C GLU A 209 0.51 -16.79 3.89
N VAL A 210 0.50 -15.64 4.59
CA VAL A 210 0.28 -14.32 3.98
C VAL A 210 1.43 -13.97 3.04
N GLN A 211 2.68 -14.16 3.48
CA GLN A 211 3.85 -13.90 2.65
C GLN A 211 3.86 -14.78 1.40
N GLU A 212 3.64 -16.09 1.54
CA GLU A 212 3.57 -17.03 0.40
C GLU A 212 2.48 -16.64 -0.60
N TYR A 213 1.30 -16.28 -0.10
CA TYR A 213 0.20 -15.80 -0.94
C TYR A 213 0.58 -14.54 -1.72
N LEU A 214 1.14 -13.52 -1.05
CA LEU A 214 1.51 -12.25 -1.67
C LEU A 214 2.68 -12.41 -2.64
N LEU A 215 3.69 -13.22 -2.32
CA LEU A 215 4.81 -13.53 -3.22
C LEU A 215 4.34 -14.27 -4.48
N SER A 216 3.39 -15.20 -4.34
CA SER A 216 2.77 -15.88 -5.49
C SER A 216 2.01 -14.89 -6.37
N LEU A 217 1.28 -13.98 -5.75
CA LEU A 217 0.54 -12.92 -6.44
C LEU A 217 1.48 -11.95 -7.17
N LEU A 218 2.58 -11.55 -6.53
CA LEU A 218 3.63 -10.71 -7.15
C LEU A 218 4.32 -11.44 -8.32
N SER A 219 4.53 -12.75 -8.19
CA SER A 219 5.06 -13.57 -9.28
C SER A 219 4.14 -13.57 -10.50
N ASP A 220 2.81 -13.64 -10.29
CA ASP A 220 1.84 -13.54 -11.38
C ASP A 220 1.80 -12.13 -11.98
N LEU A 221 1.87 -11.10 -11.16
CA LEU A 221 1.93 -9.70 -11.59
C LEU A 221 3.19 -9.42 -12.44
N ALA A 222 4.34 -9.97 -12.04
CA ALA A 222 5.59 -9.80 -12.76
C ALA A 222 5.57 -10.36 -14.20
N LYS A 223 4.72 -11.37 -14.48
CA LYS A 223 4.54 -11.93 -15.84
C LYS A 223 3.97 -10.91 -16.83
N TYR A 224 3.28 -9.89 -16.35
CA TYR A 224 2.79 -8.76 -17.17
C TYR A 224 3.91 -7.81 -17.61
N LYS A 225 5.08 -7.88 -16.95
CA LYS A 225 6.24 -7.01 -17.21
C LYS A 225 5.86 -5.52 -17.14
N PRO A 226 5.24 -5.03 -16.05
CA PRO A 226 5.06 -3.60 -15.88
C PRO A 226 6.45 -2.91 -15.83
N ASP A 227 6.49 -1.60 -16.05
CA ASP A 227 7.74 -0.83 -15.98
C ASP A 227 8.24 -0.68 -14.53
N GLY A 228 7.35 -0.83 -13.55
CA GLY A 228 7.65 -0.91 -12.12
C GLY A 228 6.49 -1.54 -11.36
N ILE A 229 6.80 -2.03 -10.15
CA ILE A 229 5.80 -2.50 -9.18
C ILE A 229 5.92 -1.64 -7.92
N ILE A 230 4.80 -1.12 -7.44
CA ILE A 230 4.72 -0.30 -6.23
C ILE A 230 4.00 -1.10 -5.16
N LEU A 231 4.67 -1.32 -4.06
CA LEU A 231 4.13 -1.99 -2.88
C LEU A 231 3.54 -0.93 -1.94
N ASP A 232 2.32 -0.48 -2.25
CA ASP A 232 1.60 0.41 -1.35
C ASP A 232 1.15 -0.35 -0.10
N ARG A 233 1.03 0.33 1.04
CA ARG A 233 0.70 -0.26 2.34
C ARG A 233 1.52 -1.52 2.68
N CYS A 234 2.77 -1.56 2.23
CA CYS A 234 3.75 -2.57 2.61
C CYS A 234 4.29 -2.26 4.02
N ARG A 235 3.42 -2.38 5.02
CA ARG A 235 3.66 -2.01 6.41
C ARG A 235 2.69 -2.72 7.34
N TYR A 236 2.96 -2.66 8.65
CA TYR A 236 1.97 -3.02 9.67
C TYR A 236 0.78 -2.05 9.62
N ASP A 237 -0.30 -2.44 10.29
CA ASP A 237 -1.57 -1.71 10.31
C ASP A 237 -1.52 -0.37 11.05
N ASP A 238 -2.66 0.32 11.06
CA ASP A 238 -2.80 1.66 11.63
C ASP A 238 -2.88 1.66 13.17
N TYR A 239 -2.92 0.49 13.83
CA TYR A 239 -2.79 0.38 15.28
C TYR A 239 -1.35 0.58 15.77
N GLY A 240 -0.39 0.67 14.87
CA GLY A 240 0.98 1.08 15.14
C GLY A 240 1.71 0.13 16.08
N LEU A 241 2.08 0.59 17.26
CA LEU A 241 2.82 -0.20 18.26
C LEU A 241 1.97 -1.27 18.94
N MET A 242 0.64 -1.15 18.88
CA MET A 242 -0.29 -2.13 19.45
C MET A 242 -0.52 -3.34 18.53
N SER A 243 0.08 -3.42 17.37
CA SER A 243 -0.02 -4.49 16.39
C SER A 243 1.36 -4.92 15.89
N ASP A 244 1.61 -6.14 15.43
CA ASP A 244 0.74 -7.31 15.48
C ASP A 244 1.20 -8.22 16.62
N PHE A 245 0.27 -8.68 17.45
CA PHE A 245 0.54 -9.56 18.59
C PHE A 245 -0.12 -10.94 18.44
N SER A 246 -0.20 -11.43 17.22
CA SER A 246 -0.71 -12.76 16.92
C SER A 246 0.21 -13.88 17.43
N PRO A 247 -0.30 -15.10 17.56
CA PRO A 247 0.53 -16.28 17.83
C PRO A 247 1.64 -16.49 16.80
N GLU A 248 1.37 -16.20 15.52
CA GLU A 248 2.33 -16.29 14.42
C GLU A 248 3.48 -15.29 14.64
N SER A 249 3.16 -14.03 14.92
CA SER A 249 4.17 -13.00 15.19
C SER A 249 5.00 -13.33 16.44
N ARG A 250 4.39 -13.91 17.46
CA ARG A 250 5.12 -14.42 18.63
C ARG A 250 6.12 -15.50 18.23
N THR A 251 5.67 -16.49 17.47
CA THR A 251 6.52 -17.61 17.04
C THR A 251 7.72 -17.12 16.21
N GLU A 252 7.47 -16.28 15.22
CA GLU A 252 8.52 -15.72 14.36
C GLU A 252 9.48 -14.81 15.15
N PHE A 253 8.97 -14.07 16.13
CA PHE A 253 9.80 -13.26 17.01
C PHE A 253 10.71 -14.13 17.92
N GLU A 254 10.17 -15.19 18.52
CA GLU A 254 10.94 -16.12 19.34
C GLU A 254 12.06 -16.79 18.51
N LEU A 255 11.78 -17.14 17.25
CA LEU A 255 12.81 -17.60 16.31
C LEU A 255 13.87 -16.51 16.03
N PHE A 256 13.45 -15.28 15.86
CA PHE A 256 14.35 -14.14 15.60
C PHE A 256 15.29 -13.84 16.76
N ILE A 257 14.85 -13.98 18.01
CA ILE A 257 15.68 -13.74 19.20
C ILE A 257 16.42 -14.98 19.69
N GLY A 258 16.01 -16.18 19.26
CA GLY A 258 16.60 -17.47 19.63
C GLY A 258 16.19 -17.98 21.02
N GLU A 259 15.14 -17.44 21.61
CA GLU A 259 14.62 -17.82 22.93
C GLU A 259 13.11 -17.55 23.05
N SER A 260 12.46 -18.19 24.03
CA SER A 260 11.03 -18.00 24.29
C SER A 260 10.76 -16.74 25.12
N VAL A 261 9.65 -16.07 24.84
CA VAL A 261 9.15 -14.94 25.62
C VAL A 261 8.24 -15.46 26.74
N GLU A 262 8.71 -15.39 27.99
CA GLU A 262 8.01 -15.96 29.14
C GLU A 262 6.65 -15.31 29.38
N ASN A 263 6.60 -13.98 29.42
CA ASN A 263 5.38 -13.22 29.71
C ASN A 263 4.96 -12.43 28.45
N PHE A 264 4.50 -13.15 27.43
CA PHE A 264 3.93 -12.51 26.24
C PHE A 264 2.47 -12.10 26.49
N PRO A 265 2.05 -10.85 26.20
CA PRO A 265 2.77 -9.78 25.51
C PRO A 265 3.53 -8.80 26.43
N ASP A 266 3.42 -8.89 27.76
CA ASP A 266 3.94 -7.92 28.72
C ASP A 266 5.45 -7.66 28.58
N ASP A 267 6.22 -8.70 28.29
CA ASP A 267 7.65 -8.59 28.02
C ASP A 267 7.98 -7.78 26.75
N ILE A 268 7.01 -7.60 25.85
CA ILE A 268 7.09 -6.74 24.66
C ILE A 268 6.51 -5.36 24.98
N MET A 269 5.23 -5.32 25.35
CA MET A 269 4.47 -4.11 25.66
C MET A 269 3.27 -4.46 26.55
N LYS A 270 3.02 -3.65 27.58
CA LYS A 270 1.84 -3.85 28.45
C LYS A 270 0.55 -3.68 27.64
N PRO A 271 -0.39 -4.63 27.78
CA PRO A 271 -1.65 -4.59 27.06
C PRO A 271 -2.41 -3.27 27.19
N GLY A 272 -2.85 -2.71 26.04
CA GLY A 272 -3.61 -1.46 25.99
C GLY A 272 -2.84 -0.20 26.37
N THR A 273 -1.50 -0.27 26.40
CA THR A 273 -0.64 0.87 26.74
C THR A 273 0.52 0.97 25.76
N ASP A 274 1.28 2.06 25.85
CA ASP A 274 2.57 2.28 25.17
C ASP A 274 3.77 2.00 26.07
N ILE A 275 3.56 1.32 27.24
CA ILE A 275 4.62 1.01 28.20
C ILE A 275 5.43 -0.18 27.71
N PRO A 276 6.73 0.02 27.36
CA PRO A 276 7.56 -1.02 26.78
C PRO A 276 7.98 -2.05 27.81
N GLY A 277 8.00 -3.33 27.40
CA GLY A 277 8.64 -4.42 28.12
C GLY A 277 10.14 -4.59 27.77
N LYS A 278 10.76 -5.62 28.36
CA LYS A 278 12.20 -5.89 28.18
C LYS A 278 12.61 -6.18 26.72
N TRP A 279 11.72 -6.75 25.92
CA TRP A 279 11.95 -7.13 24.51
C TRP A 279 11.53 -6.08 23.48
N TYR A 280 10.94 -4.95 23.88
CA TYR A 280 10.37 -3.95 22.97
C TYR A 280 11.30 -3.52 21.81
N LYS A 281 12.58 -3.25 22.11
CA LYS A 281 13.54 -2.83 21.06
C LYS A 281 13.81 -3.94 20.05
N ARG A 282 13.90 -5.19 20.52
CA ARG A 282 14.10 -6.36 19.65
C ARG A 282 12.84 -6.64 18.82
N TRP A 283 11.66 -6.45 19.41
CA TRP A 283 10.37 -6.56 18.72
C TRP A 283 10.28 -5.57 17.55
N ASN A 284 10.63 -4.30 17.75
CA ASN A 284 10.63 -3.31 16.68
C ASN A 284 11.67 -3.65 15.59
N ALA A 285 12.84 -4.16 15.95
CA ALA A 285 13.83 -4.62 14.99
C ALA A 285 13.32 -5.82 14.17
N PHE A 286 12.64 -6.76 14.81
CA PHE A 286 11.97 -7.88 14.16
C PHE A 286 10.91 -7.39 13.15
N ARG A 287 10.00 -6.51 13.58
CA ARG A 287 8.96 -5.94 12.68
C ARG A 287 9.56 -5.22 11.48
N ALA A 288 10.60 -4.41 11.70
CA ALA A 288 11.29 -3.73 10.60
C ALA A 288 11.94 -4.73 9.63
N LYS A 289 12.59 -5.79 10.17
CA LYS A 289 13.19 -6.85 9.38
C LYS A 289 12.14 -7.61 8.56
N THR A 290 10.98 -7.94 9.15
CA THR A 290 9.88 -8.64 8.47
C THR A 290 9.42 -7.90 7.21
N ILE A 291 9.28 -6.56 7.30
CA ILE A 291 8.91 -5.74 6.13
C ILE A 291 10.07 -5.60 5.14
N HIS A 292 11.30 -5.52 5.63
CA HIS A 292 12.48 -5.37 4.77
C HIS A 292 12.76 -6.64 3.95
N ASP A 293 12.57 -7.81 4.56
CA ASP A 293 12.88 -9.09 3.92
C ASP A 293 11.80 -9.53 2.92
N PHE A 294 10.56 -9.05 3.11
CA PHE A 294 9.47 -9.24 2.14
C PHE A 294 9.72 -8.47 0.86
#